data_c1d37306577340990ca19adbded6d987
#
_entry.id   c1d37306577340990ca19adbded6d987
#
_cell.length_a   1.000
_cell.length_b   1.000
_cell.length_c   1.000
_cell.angle_alpha   90.00
_cell.angle_beta   90.00
_cell.angle_gamma   90.00
#
_symmetry.space_group_name_H-M   'P 1'
#
loop_
_entity.id
_entity.type
_entity.pdbx_description
1 polymer ?
#
loop_
_entity_poly.entity_id
_entity_poly.type
_entity_poly.pdbx_seq_one_letter_code
_entity_poly.pdbx_strand_id
1 'polypeptide(L)'
;MVKPSGCVIDLHPSAAPAFVEVGDDHTGYVDAGDASLRHAAAGVALATAIDEGLFVVDHAVVFTFYTYGNTIEELRDYVVENWRDGRIDDETVERTRAASHQASGIRPRVREHVHATKLRPIS
;
A
#
# COMPACT_ATOMS: atom_id res chain seq x y z
N MET A 1 5.02 5.02 26.18
CA MET A 1 4.67 3.67 26.71
C MET A 1 3.18 3.46 26.70
N VAL A 2 2.73 2.32 26.25
CA VAL A 2 1.30 1.98 26.21
C VAL A 2 0.86 1.50 27.59
N LYS A 3 -0.26 2.05 28.07
CA LYS A 3 -0.83 1.60 29.35
C LYS A 3 -1.44 0.20 29.19
N PRO A 4 -1.51 -0.64 30.24
CA PRO A 4 -2.11 -1.98 30.17
C PRO A 4 -3.54 -2.00 29.62
N SER A 5 -4.32 -0.93 29.87
CA SER A 5 -5.68 -0.78 29.35
C SER A 5 -5.74 -0.17 27.96
N GLY A 6 -4.60 0.24 27.39
CA GLY A 6 -4.52 0.86 26.08
C GLY A 6 -4.40 -0.14 24.95
N CYS A 7 -4.34 0.36 23.73
CA CYS A 7 -4.07 -0.43 22.55
C CYS A 7 -3.12 0.30 21.60
N VAL A 8 -2.46 -0.47 20.75
CA VAL A 8 -1.63 0.03 19.67
C VAL A 8 -2.29 -0.38 18.37
N ILE A 9 -2.37 0.55 17.44
CA ILE A 9 -2.83 0.25 16.09
C ILE A 9 -1.64 0.34 15.15
N ASP A 10 -1.29 -0.78 14.53
CA ASP A 10 -0.27 -0.85 13.50
C ASP A 10 -0.93 -0.77 12.13
N LEU A 11 -0.50 0.18 11.33
CA LEU A 11 -0.92 0.33 9.94
C LEU A 11 0.32 0.34 9.06
N HIS A 12 0.39 -0.59 8.13
CA HIS A 12 1.49 -0.59 7.16
C HIS A 12 1.03 -1.15 5.83
N PRO A 13 1.58 -0.65 4.71
CA PRO A 13 1.32 -1.21 3.40
C PRO A 13 1.82 -2.65 3.31
N SER A 14 1.16 -3.45 2.48
CA SER A 14 1.64 -4.79 2.15
C SER A 14 3.02 -4.72 1.48
N ALA A 15 3.85 -5.73 1.68
CA ALA A 15 5.10 -5.89 0.94
C ALA A 15 4.87 -6.20 -0.55
N ALA A 16 3.66 -6.64 -0.92
CA ALA A 16 3.30 -6.84 -2.32
C ALA A 16 3.25 -5.50 -3.07
N PRO A 17 3.61 -5.49 -4.37
CA PRO A 17 3.55 -4.26 -5.15
C PRO A 17 2.14 -3.70 -5.25
N ALA A 18 2.03 -2.38 -5.28
CA ALA A 18 0.78 -1.71 -5.63
C ALA A 18 0.57 -1.79 -7.14
N PHE A 19 -0.69 -1.93 -7.56
CA PHE A 19 -1.04 -2.05 -8.98
C PHE A 19 -1.50 -0.72 -9.55
N VAL A 20 -1.17 -0.49 -10.82
CA VAL A 20 -1.76 0.58 -11.61
C VAL A 20 -2.88 -0.02 -12.44
N GLU A 21 -4.06 0.61 -12.41
CA GLU A 21 -5.27 0.09 -13.04
C GLU A 21 -6.09 1.18 -13.71
N VAL A 22 -6.81 0.81 -14.75
CA VAL A 22 -7.92 1.60 -15.31
C VAL A 22 -9.15 0.69 -15.27
N GLY A 23 -10.08 0.96 -14.32
CA GLY A 23 -11.19 0.05 -14.07
C GLY A 23 -10.67 -1.33 -13.66
N ASP A 24 -11.07 -2.36 -14.40
CA ASP A 24 -10.61 -3.74 -14.16
C ASP A 24 -9.32 -4.09 -14.91
N ASP A 25 -8.82 -3.17 -15.75
CA ASP A 25 -7.60 -3.40 -16.52
C ASP A 25 -6.36 -3.11 -15.68
N HIS A 26 -5.58 -4.14 -15.42
CA HIS A 26 -4.30 -4.04 -14.75
C HIS A 26 -3.23 -3.62 -15.77
N THR A 27 -2.65 -2.44 -15.61
CA THR A 27 -1.71 -1.88 -16.57
C THR A 27 -0.25 -1.95 -16.15
N GLY A 28 0.03 -2.20 -14.89
CA GLY A 28 1.38 -2.36 -14.37
C GLY A 28 1.46 -2.24 -12.87
N TYR A 29 2.64 -1.95 -12.39
CA TYR A 29 2.95 -1.83 -10.95
C TYR A 29 3.54 -0.48 -10.65
N VAL A 30 3.42 -0.07 -9.38
CA VAL A 30 4.27 0.97 -8.84
C VAL A 30 5.55 0.31 -8.36
N ASP A 31 6.70 0.74 -8.90
CA ASP A 31 7.98 0.31 -8.37
C ASP A 31 8.24 1.10 -7.08
N ALA A 32 8.27 0.39 -5.98
CA ALA A 32 8.46 0.98 -4.66
C ALA A 32 9.94 1.01 -4.23
N GLY A 33 10.86 0.57 -5.09
CA GLY A 33 12.29 0.53 -4.74
C GLY A 33 12.51 -0.28 -3.47
N ASP A 34 13.21 0.31 -2.48
CA ASP A 34 13.47 -0.36 -1.20
C ASP A 34 12.28 -0.34 -0.24
N ALA A 35 11.18 0.33 -0.58
CA ALA A 35 10.02 0.43 0.30
C ALA A 35 9.41 -0.94 0.59
N SER A 36 9.38 -1.85 -0.39
CA SER A 36 8.86 -3.21 -0.19
C SER A 36 9.66 -3.97 0.87
N LEU A 37 10.98 -3.78 0.91
CA LEU A 37 11.84 -4.38 1.94
C LEU A 37 11.54 -3.79 3.32
N ARG A 38 11.32 -2.48 3.40
CA ARG A 38 10.93 -1.82 4.67
C ARG A 38 9.59 -2.33 5.17
N HIS A 39 8.62 -2.49 4.29
CA HIS A 39 7.29 -3.01 4.66
C HIS A 39 7.36 -4.48 5.12
N ALA A 40 8.19 -5.29 4.45
CA ALA A 40 8.41 -6.67 4.87
C ALA A 40 9.11 -6.71 6.25
N ALA A 41 10.10 -5.86 6.48
CA ALA A 41 10.79 -5.77 7.77
C ALA A 41 9.83 -5.35 8.89
N ALA A 42 8.92 -4.42 8.62
CA ALA A 42 7.91 -4.00 9.60
C ALA A 42 6.99 -5.16 9.97
N GLY A 43 6.58 -5.96 8.99
CA GLY A 43 5.76 -7.16 9.24
C GLY A 43 6.48 -8.20 10.08
N VAL A 44 7.77 -8.44 9.82
CA VAL A 44 8.60 -9.34 10.61
C VAL A 44 8.76 -8.83 12.05
N ALA A 45 9.02 -7.55 12.22
CA ALA A 45 9.16 -6.95 13.54
C ALA A 45 7.87 -7.09 14.36
N LEU A 46 6.71 -6.89 13.74
CA LEU A 46 5.41 -7.07 14.39
C LEU A 46 5.20 -8.53 14.80
N ALA A 47 5.47 -9.48 13.91
CA ALA A 47 5.34 -10.90 14.19
C ALA A 47 6.27 -11.33 15.34
N THR A 48 7.50 -10.82 15.37
CA THR A 48 8.46 -11.07 16.44
C THR A 48 7.95 -10.56 17.78
N ALA A 49 7.40 -9.36 17.83
CA ALA A 49 6.84 -8.79 19.05
C ALA A 49 5.67 -9.61 19.59
N ILE A 50 4.82 -10.14 18.72
CA ILE A 50 3.72 -11.02 19.09
C ILE A 50 4.25 -12.36 19.63
N ASP A 51 5.22 -12.97 18.93
CA ASP A 51 5.82 -14.26 19.32
C ASP A 51 6.55 -14.15 20.67
N GLU A 52 7.18 -13.01 20.95
CA GLU A 52 7.86 -12.76 22.22
C GLU A 52 6.87 -12.48 23.38
N GLY A 53 5.57 -12.45 23.10
CA GLY A 53 4.56 -12.24 24.13
C GLY A 53 4.46 -10.81 24.61
N LEU A 54 4.92 -9.83 23.85
CA LEU A 54 4.83 -8.42 24.20
C LEU A 54 3.42 -7.86 23.95
N PHE A 55 2.74 -8.40 22.95
CA PHE A 55 1.39 -7.97 22.56
C PHE A 55 0.54 -9.16 22.17
N VAL A 56 -0.77 -8.98 22.30
CA VAL A 56 -1.79 -9.89 21.81
C VAL A 56 -2.50 -9.20 20.65
N VAL A 57 -2.74 -9.92 19.56
CA VAL A 57 -3.55 -9.43 18.45
C VAL A 57 -5.02 -9.45 18.88
N ASP A 58 -5.61 -8.28 18.95
CA ASP A 58 -7.03 -8.11 19.30
C ASP A 58 -7.89 -8.17 18.03
N HIS A 59 -7.42 -7.57 16.96
CA HIS A 59 -8.09 -7.55 15.68
C HIS A 59 -7.08 -7.30 14.56
N ALA A 60 -7.22 -8.00 13.45
CA ALA A 60 -6.38 -7.79 12.28
C ALA A 60 -7.25 -7.81 11.02
N VAL A 61 -6.99 -6.89 10.12
CA VAL A 61 -7.69 -6.78 8.85
C VAL A 61 -6.76 -6.29 7.76
N VAL A 62 -7.00 -6.73 6.53
CA VAL A 62 -6.34 -6.21 5.34
C VAL A 62 -7.41 -5.48 4.54
N PHE A 63 -7.16 -4.23 4.19
CA PHE A 63 -8.08 -3.47 3.35
C PHE A 63 -7.39 -2.94 2.11
N THR A 64 -8.18 -2.68 1.09
CA THR A 64 -7.71 -2.14 -0.18
C THR A 64 -7.86 -0.63 -0.18
N PHE A 65 -6.81 0.06 -0.56
CA PHE A 65 -6.77 1.50 -0.64
C PHE A 65 -6.54 1.93 -2.09
N TYR A 66 -7.30 2.91 -2.55
CA TYR A 66 -7.20 3.43 -3.92
C TYR A 66 -6.77 4.87 -3.95
N THR A 67 -5.84 5.18 -4.86
CA THR A 67 -5.42 6.55 -5.15
C THR A 67 -5.71 6.82 -6.62
N TYR A 68 -6.51 7.85 -6.90
CA TYR A 68 -6.93 8.20 -8.26
C TYR A 68 -6.18 9.41 -8.77
N GLY A 69 -5.87 9.40 -10.09
CA GLY A 69 -5.43 10.58 -10.82
C GLY A 69 -6.41 10.87 -11.95
N ASN A 70 -6.49 12.10 -12.41
CA ASN A 70 -7.30 12.44 -13.59
C ASN A 70 -6.66 11.88 -14.86
N THR A 71 -5.33 11.84 -14.88
CA THR A 71 -4.53 11.26 -15.94
C THR A 71 -3.44 10.40 -15.33
N ILE A 72 -2.82 9.53 -16.14
CA ILE A 72 -1.69 8.73 -15.66
C ILE A 72 -0.48 9.64 -15.33
N GLU A 73 -0.29 10.73 -16.05
CA GLU A 73 0.78 11.67 -15.78
C GLU A 73 0.61 12.31 -14.39
N GLU A 74 -0.61 12.71 -14.05
CA GLU A 74 -0.92 13.26 -12.71
C GLU A 74 -0.68 12.21 -11.63
N LEU A 75 -1.11 10.97 -11.86
CA LEU A 75 -0.93 9.87 -10.93
C LEU A 75 0.56 9.56 -10.71
N ARG A 76 1.35 9.56 -11.80
CA ARG A 76 2.80 9.38 -11.74
C ARG A 76 3.47 10.46 -10.91
N ASP A 77 3.10 11.72 -11.13
CA ASP A 77 3.63 12.86 -10.37
C ASP A 77 3.29 12.74 -8.89
N TYR A 78 2.06 12.35 -8.57
CA TYR A 78 1.63 12.12 -7.19
C TYR A 78 2.48 11.04 -6.50
N VAL A 79 2.73 9.93 -7.17
CA VAL A 79 3.54 8.84 -6.63
C VAL A 79 4.98 9.31 -6.36
N VAL A 80 5.57 10.03 -7.31
CA VAL A 80 6.93 10.57 -7.16
C VAL A 80 7.04 11.53 -5.98
N GLU A 81 6.03 12.38 -5.80
CA GLU A 81 6.04 13.40 -4.74
C GLU A 81 5.73 12.84 -3.36
N ASN A 82 4.86 11.83 -3.26
CA ASN A 82 4.30 11.38 -1.99
C ASN A 82 4.81 10.03 -1.54
N TRP A 83 5.31 9.21 -2.45
CA TRP A 83 5.84 7.89 -2.12
C TRP A 83 7.36 7.94 -2.14
N ARG A 84 7.95 7.64 -1.01
CA ARG A 84 9.41 7.52 -0.95
C ARG A 84 9.86 6.40 -1.88
N ASP A 85 10.74 6.73 -2.84
CA ASP A 85 11.26 5.80 -3.86
C ASP A 85 10.21 5.21 -4.80
N GLY A 86 8.96 5.71 -4.79
CA GLY A 86 7.91 5.23 -5.68
C GLY A 86 8.08 5.73 -7.10
N ARG A 87 7.89 4.83 -8.08
CA ARG A 87 7.98 5.16 -9.51
C ARG A 87 6.99 4.36 -10.32
N ILE A 88 6.49 4.98 -11.38
CA ILE A 88 5.70 4.30 -12.41
C ILE A 88 6.53 4.39 -13.70
N ASP A 89 6.88 3.24 -14.27
CA ASP A 89 7.74 3.21 -15.45
C ASP A 89 7.02 3.69 -16.73
N ASP A 90 7.80 4.00 -17.75
CA ASP A 90 7.25 4.52 -19.01
C ASP A 90 6.33 3.53 -19.71
N GLU A 91 6.63 2.24 -19.63
CA GLU A 91 5.80 1.20 -20.22
C GLU A 91 4.42 1.15 -19.55
N THR A 92 4.38 1.24 -18.23
CA THR A 92 3.11 1.30 -17.48
C THR A 92 2.33 2.56 -17.84
N VAL A 93 3.01 3.70 -17.98
CA VAL A 93 2.36 4.95 -18.42
C VAL A 93 1.70 4.77 -19.78
N GLU A 94 2.39 4.18 -20.73
CA GLU A 94 1.85 3.97 -22.08
C GLU A 94 0.66 3.01 -22.09
N ARG A 95 0.75 1.91 -21.36
CA ARG A 95 -0.36 0.94 -21.23
C ARG A 95 -1.58 1.60 -20.59
N THR A 96 -1.36 2.39 -19.56
CA THR A 96 -2.44 3.08 -18.84
C THR A 96 -3.08 4.14 -19.72
N ARG A 97 -2.28 4.87 -20.48
CA ARG A 97 -2.78 5.87 -21.43
C ARG A 97 -3.66 5.21 -22.50
N ALA A 98 -3.23 4.08 -23.04
CA ALA A 98 -4.01 3.32 -24.03
C ALA A 98 -5.32 2.81 -23.41
N ALA A 99 -5.27 2.25 -22.22
CA ALA A 99 -6.45 1.76 -21.51
C ALA A 99 -7.43 2.90 -21.20
N SER A 100 -6.93 4.07 -20.82
CA SER A 100 -7.74 5.25 -20.56
C SER A 100 -8.48 5.77 -21.80
N HIS A 101 -7.85 5.67 -22.97
CA HIS A 101 -8.49 6.02 -24.22
C HIS A 101 -9.64 5.09 -24.58
N GLN A 102 -9.50 3.80 -24.28
CA GLN A 102 -10.54 2.80 -24.54
C GLN A 102 -11.67 2.86 -23.52
N ALA A 103 -11.36 3.22 -22.29
CA ALA A 103 -12.31 3.28 -21.17
C ALA A 103 -12.62 4.74 -20.81
N SER A 104 -13.26 5.45 -21.74
CA SER A 104 -13.61 6.86 -21.59
C SER A 104 -14.37 7.12 -20.29
N GLY A 105 -13.92 8.12 -19.52
CA GLY A 105 -14.55 8.50 -18.26
C GLY A 105 -14.03 7.74 -17.03
N ILE A 106 -13.20 6.72 -17.20
CA ILE A 106 -12.60 5.97 -16.08
C ILE A 106 -11.21 6.52 -15.82
N ARG A 107 -10.99 6.98 -14.60
CA ARG A 107 -9.69 7.53 -14.18
C ARG A 107 -8.72 6.41 -13.83
N PRO A 108 -7.42 6.58 -14.12
CA PRO A 108 -6.40 5.65 -13.63
C PRO A 108 -6.29 5.71 -12.11
N ARG A 109 -5.93 4.57 -11.52
CA ARG A 109 -5.78 4.46 -10.06
C ARG A 109 -4.61 3.58 -9.69
N VAL A 110 -4.09 3.82 -8.49
CA VAL A 110 -3.19 2.88 -7.81
C VAL A 110 -4.01 2.13 -6.77
N ARG A 111 -3.92 0.82 -6.79
CA ARG A 111 -4.55 -0.06 -5.79
C ARG A 111 -3.48 -0.67 -4.91
N GLU A 112 -3.59 -0.48 -3.62
CA GLU A 112 -2.68 -1.08 -2.66
C GLU A 112 -3.44 -1.75 -1.53
N HIS A 113 -2.78 -2.71 -0.90
CA HIS A 113 -3.30 -3.37 0.29
C HIS A 113 -2.58 -2.84 1.52
N VAL A 114 -3.36 -2.57 2.56
CA VAL A 114 -2.85 -2.06 3.83
C VAL A 114 -3.24 -3.04 4.92
N HIS A 115 -2.26 -3.45 5.72
CA HIS A 115 -2.48 -4.26 6.91
C HIS A 115 -2.76 -3.34 8.09
N ALA A 116 -3.87 -3.58 8.78
CA ALA A 116 -4.24 -2.88 10.00
C ALA A 116 -4.36 -3.91 11.12
N THR A 117 -3.58 -3.74 12.18
CA THR A 117 -3.57 -4.67 13.30
C THR A 117 -3.77 -3.90 14.60
N LYS A 118 -4.79 -4.25 15.35
CA LYS A 118 -5.01 -3.73 16.70
C LYS A 118 -4.35 -4.67 17.69
N LEU A 119 -3.43 -4.14 18.46
CA LEU A 119 -2.63 -4.86 19.43
C LEU A 119 -2.97 -4.40 20.84
N ARG A 120 -2.93 -5.33 21.76
CA ARG A 120 -3.12 -5.06 23.17
C ARG A 120 -1.89 -5.55 23.92
N PRO A 121 -1.27 -4.70 24.79
CA PRO A 121 -0.15 -5.15 25.61
C PRO A 121 -0.57 -6.27 26.55
N ILE A 122 0.32 -7.17 26.82
CA ILE A 122 0.13 -8.19 27.85
C ILE A 122 0.50 -7.55 29.19
N SER A 123 -0.44 -7.55 30.09
CA SER A 123 -0.24 -7.00 31.45
C SER A 123 0.26 -8.06 32.42
#